data_dc04e8ddab5fd7726a9d88af0500d5b0
#
_entry.id   dc04e8ddab5fd7726a9d88af0500d5b0
#
_cell.length_a   1.000
_cell.length_b   1.000
_cell.length_c   1.000
_cell.angle_alpha   90.00
_cell.angle_beta   90.00
_cell.angle_gamma   90.00
#
_symmetry.space_group_name_H-M   'P 1'
#
loop_
_entity.id
_entity.type
_entity.pdbx_description
1 polymer ?
#
loop_
_entity_poly.entity_id
_entity_poly.type
_entity_poly.pdbx_seq_one_letter_code
_entity_poly.pdbx_strand_id
1 'polypeptide(L)'
;MPAKQKRLIHHWITFTSRKIVLIDEAHNPCRTMMLPMALKGLVSQAEGSNADVAIFHALCASAAYNLFELSARSNEQDRVLALYHDNEAVHHLRHNLARANEHRDQSFAMAIMACIAVEAVSGTTQRWRTHVSGGLAYLTQLQSQGLPEVALSAFRQHMVKMAIMCGFPVPDNLKAFLDDESGASDGLEFTFPYYGVSRSFLRAHDRINSFLTDSEEIRTAEQEKELDTFELQLYLDFPGLPPQAAPSATAISRNSIVIHHTSTAFYYAGLVFFQRSVRHAPVAAVQDLVELGVQELESIDQVGKGALGCLMLWPVLVLGAECGGPALQQRMRIWFQAQRRLGFRNLVVLEDLVATVWRARTVAGANEADAHWRRFIAQAQYDVFRL
;
A
#
# COMPACT_ATOMS: atom_id res chain seq x y z
N MET A 1 19.02 24.63 10.61
CA MET A 1 17.60 24.16 10.47
C MET A 1 16.73 24.88 11.50
N PRO A 2 15.63 25.54 11.09
CA PRO A 2 14.70 26.24 11.99
C PRO A 2 14.05 25.30 13.01
N ALA A 3 13.62 25.83 14.17
CA ALA A 3 13.07 25.03 15.27
C ALA A 3 11.82 24.18 14.84
N LYS A 4 10.96 24.75 14.00
CA LYS A 4 9.76 24.07 13.48
C LYS A 4 10.14 22.82 12.67
N GLN A 5 11.13 22.92 11.79
CA GLN A 5 11.60 21.79 10.99
C GLN A 5 12.30 20.73 11.86
N LYS A 6 13.07 21.14 12.88
CA LYS A 6 13.67 20.21 13.86
C LYS A 6 12.59 19.37 14.54
N ARG A 7 11.46 19.99 14.95
CA ARG A 7 10.32 19.29 15.56
C ARG A 7 9.73 18.25 14.58
N LEU A 8 9.55 18.61 13.32
CA LEU A 8 8.99 17.72 12.32
C LEU A 8 9.91 16.52 12.04
N ILE A 9 11.21 16.77 11.82
CA ILE A 9 12.19 15.69 11.61
C ILE A 9 12.30 14.80 12.85
N HIS A 10 12.27 15.36 14.06
CA HIS A 10 12.23 14.56 15.29
C HIS A 10 10.99 13.67 15.34
N HIS A 11 9.80 14.20 15.02
CA HIS A 11 8.57 13.41 14.97
C HIS A 11 8.62 12.33 13.89
N TRP A 12 9.18 12.63 12.70
CA TRP A 12 9.43 11.62 11.67
C TRP A 12 10.28 10.46 12.21
N ILE A 13 11.42 10.75 12.83
CA ILE A 13 12.34 9.72 13.34
C ILE A 13 11.72 8.89 14.45
N THR A 14 11.01 9.53 15.38
CA THR A 14 10.50 8.89 16.59
C THR A 14 9.16 8.21 16.42
N PHE A 15 8.36 8.63 15.45
CA PHE A 15 7.00 8.14 15.26
C PHE A 15 6.66 7.81 13.81
N THR A 16 6.56 8.77 12.90
CA THR A 16 5.94 8.58 11.58
C THR A 16 6.65 7.51 10.76
N SER A 17 8.00 7.55 10.67
CA SER A 17 8.78 6.56 9.90
C SER A 17 8.65 5.13 10.43
N ARG A 18 8.32 4.98 11.70
CA ARG A 18 8.12 3.69 12.36
C ARG A 18 6.70 3.16 12.20
N LYS A 19 5.75 4.07 12.00
CA LYS A 19 4.32 3.75 11.94
C LYS A 19 3.78 3.65 10.52
N ILE A 20 4.49 4.18 9.53
CA ILE A 20 4.13 4.04 8.11
C ILE A 20 4.38 2.62 7.56
N VAL A 21 5.13 1.81 8.28
CA VAL A 21 5.40 0.41 7.97
C VAL A 21 4.78 -0.48 9.03
N LEU A 22 4.33 -1.67 8.66
CA LEU A 22 3.71 -2.60 9.61
C LEU A 22 4.68 -3.01 10.72
N ILE A 23 5.88 -3.40 10.36
CA ILE A 23 6.94 -3.84 11.27
C ILE A 23 8.15 -2.89 11.14
N ASP A 24 8.51 -2.18 12.23
CA ASP A 24 9.68 -1.30 12.25
C ASP A 24 10.94 -2.12 12.51
N GLU A 25 11.67 -2.45 11.47
CA GLU A 25 12.93 -3.17 11.54
C GLU A 25 14.15 -2.23 11.51
N ALA A 26 15.32 -2.77 11.89
CA ALA A 26 16.56 -2.00 11.95
C ALA A 26 16.95 -1.37 10.59
N HIS A 27 16.66 -2.07 9.50
CA HIS A 27 16.94 -1.63 8.12
C HIS A 27 15.79 -0.87 7.44
N ASN A 28 14.77 -0.42 8.19
CA ASN A 28 13.66 0.39 7.67
C ASN A 28 14.17 1.55 6.78
N PRO A 29 13.92 1.54 5.45
CA PRO A 29 14.49 2.53 4.52
C PRO A 29 13.96 3.94 4.73
N CYS A 30 12.85 4.14 5.39
CA CYS A 30 12.39 5.47 5.80
C CYS A 30 13.40 6.15 6.74
N ARG A 31 14.17 5.34 7.49
CA ARG A 31 15.17 5.81 8.44
C ARG A 31 16.59 5.65 7.91
N THR A 32 16.90 4.55 7.23
CA THR A 32 18.26 4.22 6.81
C THR A 32 18.65 4.82 5.46
N MET A 33 17.67 5.18 4.63
CA MET A 33 17.90 5.75 3.29
C MET A 33 17.30 7.16 3.17
N MET A 34 15.99 7.32 3.35
CA MET A 34 15.34 8.62 3.13
C MET A 34 15.84 9.71 4.07
N LEU A 35 16.03 9.39 5.36
CA LEU A 35 16.50 10.40 6.32
C LEU A 35 17.93 10.91 6.03
N PRO A 36 18.94 10.06 5.77
CA PRO A 36 20.26 10.54 5.37
C PRO A 36 20.25 11.39 4.11
N MET A 37 19.47 11.01 3.07
CA MET A 37 19.33 11.79 1.85
C MET A 37 18.69 13.16 2.13
N ALA A 38 17.60 13.19 2.91
CA ALA A 38 16.95 14.44 3.33
C ALA A 38 17.92 15.39 4.06
N LEU A 39 18.73 14.85 4.96
CA LEU A 39 19.72 15.66 5.70
C LEU A 39 20.84 16.17 4.79
N LYS A 40 21.25 15.39 3.79
CA LYS A 40 22.22 15.81 2.76
C LYS A 40 21.65 16.98 1.95
N GLY A 41 20.37 16.94 1.56
CA GLY A 41 19.68 18.02 0.84
C GLY A 41 19.70 19.36 1.57
N LEU A 42 19.72 19.35 2.90
CA LEU A 42 19.80 20.59 3.71
C LEU A 42 21.16 21.28 3.66
N VAL A 43 22.22 20.53 3.39
CA VAL A 43 23.61 21.03 3.42
C VAL A 43 24.10 21.39 2.01
N SER A 44 23.56 20.75 1.01
CA SER A 44 23.95 20.95 -0.38
C SER A 44 23.33 22.22 -0.97
N GLN A 45 24.18 23.12 -1.45
CA GLN A 45 23.77 24.32 -2.21
C GLN A 45 23.76 24.07 -3.73
N ALA A 46 24.04 22.85 -4.17
CA ALA A 46 24.11 22.53 -5.59
C ALA A 46 22.72 22.32 -6.19
N GLU A 47 22.47 22.87 -7.38
CA GLU A 47 21.23 22.66 -8.14
C GLU A 47 20.92 21.18 -8.40
N GLY A 48 21.92 20.29 -8.38
CA GLY A 48 21.77 18.83 -8.49
C GLY A 48 21.17 18.14 -7.27
N SER A 49 20.94 18.83 -6.14
CA SER A 49 20.41 18.23 -4.89
C SER A 49 18.89 18.29 -4.76
N ASN A 50 18.16 18.69 -5.80
CA ASN A 50 16.71 18.86 -5.72
C ASN A 50 15.94 17.61 -5.27
N ALA A 51 16.41 16.39 -5.61
CA ALA A 51 15.80 15.15 -5.14
C ALA A 51 15.92 15.00 -3.62
N ASP A 52 17.11 15.25 -3.07
CA ASP A 52 17.37 15.20 -1.63
C ASP A 52 16.54 16.26 -0.87
N VAL A 53 16.40 17.45 -1.46
CA VAL A 53 15.55 18.53 -0.92
C VAL A 53 14.06 18.13 -0.99
N ALA A 54 13.61 17.52 -2.09
CA ALA A 54 12.24 17.00 -2.21
C ALA A 54 11.96 15.96 -1.11
N ILE A 55 12.89 15.03 -0.85
CA ILE A 55 12.77 14.06 0.24
C ILE A 55 12.64 14.79 1.58
N PHE A 56 13.50 15.77 1.88
CA PHE A 56 13.41 16.52 3.13
C PHE A 56 12.03 17.14 3.36
N HIS A 57 11.51 17.79 2.33
CA HIS A 57 10.19 18.42 2.42
C HIS A 57 9.09 17.36 2.54
N ALA A 58 9.17 16.24 1.85
CA ALA A 58 8.19 15.14 1.96
C ALA A 58 8.18 14.52 3.38
N LEU A 59 9.35 14.32 4.01
CA LEU A 59 9.42 13.85 5.40
C LEU A 59 8.80 14.85 6.38
N CYS A 60 9.06 16.14 6.20
CA CYS A 60 8.45 17.20 7.01
C CYS A 60 6.94 17.26 6.80
N ALA A 61 6.45 17.14 5.55
CA ALA A 61 5.03 17.13 5.23
C ALA A 61 4.32 15.94 5.91
N SER A 62 4.87 14.72 5.74
CA SER A 62 4.31 13.52 6.37
C SER A 62 4.25 13.65 7.89
N ALA A 63 5.30 14.18 8.53
CA ALA A 63 5.33 14.40 9.97
C ALA A 63 4.28 15.43 10.42
N ALA A 64 4.11 16.51 9.68
CA ALA A 64 3.16 17.57 10.00
C ALA A 64 1.71 17.11 9.80
N TYR A 65 1.38 16.38 8.71
CA TYR A 65 0.06 15.75 8.52
C TYR A 65 -0.26 14.77 9.62
N ASN A 66 0.72 13.93 10.01
CA ASN A 66 0.55 12.98 11.09
C ASN A 66 0.27 13.67 12.43
N LEU A 67 1.03 14.70 12.80
CA LEU A 67 0.77 15.51 14.00
C LEU A 67 -0.60 16.18 13.97
N PHE A 68 -1.01 16.70 12.81
CA PHE A 68 -2.31 17.32 12.65
C PHE A 68 -3.44 16.32 12.87
N GLU A 69 -3.34 15.11 12.32
CA GLU A 69 -4.35 14.06 12.52
C GLU A 69 -4.35 13.54 13.97
N LEU A 70 -3.18 13.32 14.58
CA LEU A 70 -3.06 12.92 16.00
C LEU A 70 -3.63 13.95 16.98
N SER A 71 -3.62 15.24 16.61
CA SER A 71 -4.27 16.32 17.37
C SER A 71 -5.80 16.38 17.15
N ALA A 72 -6.40 15.39 16.52
CA ALA A 72 -7.79 15.42 16.06
C ALA A 72 -8.06 16.65 15.18
N ARG A 73 -7.07 17.07 14.37
CA ARG A 73 -7.11 18.20 13.43
C ARG A 73 -7.31 19.58 14.10
N SER A 74 -6.97 19.70 15.38
CA SER A 74 -7.12 20.95 16.13
C SER A 74 -5.94 21.90 16.00
N ASN A 75 -4.74 21.42 15.59
CA ASN A 75 -3.54 22.23 15.48
C ASN A 75 -3.37 22.80 14.06
N GLU A 76 -3.93 23.97 13.80
CA GLU A 76 -3.85 24.63 12.50
C GLU A 76 -2.41 24.94 12.03
N GLN A 77 -1.47 25.14 12.96
CA GLN A 77 -0.07 25.35 12.62
C GLN A 77 0.53 24.11 11.93
N ASP A 78 0.20 22.90 12.37
CA ASP A 78 0.67 21.67 11.74
C ASP A 78 0.04 21.51 10.35
N ARG A 79 -1.21 21.90 10.15
CA ARG A 79 -1.85 21.92 8.84
C ARG A 79 -1.12 22.84 7.85
N VAL A 80 -0.82 24.06 8.27
CA VAL A 80 -0.11 25.03 7.43
C VAL A 80 1.29 24.53 7.08
N LEU A 81 2.03 23.97 8.04
CA LEU A 81 3.34 23.41 7.79
C LEU A 81 3.27 22.20 6.85
N ALA A 82 2.27 21.33 7.00
CA ALA A 82 2.07 20.18 6.14
C ALA A 82 1.89 20.62 4.68
N LEU A 83 0.97 21.54 4.42
CA LEU A 83 0.70 22.06 3.07
C LEU A 83 1.93 22.77 2.47
N TYR A 84 2.64 23.57 3.26
CA TYR A 84 3.87 24.22 2.82
C TYR A 84 4.90 23.20 2.35
N HIS A 85 5.24 22.24 3.21
CA HIS A 85 6.27 21.26 2.90
C HIS A 85 5.85 20.29 1.78
N ASP A 86 4.58 19.96 1.67
CA ASP A 86 4.03 19.15 0.60
C ASP A 86 4.20 19.83 -0.77
N ASN A 87 3.83 21.13 -0.86
CA ASN A 87 4.02 21.92 -2.07
C ASN A 87 5.51 22.02 -2.47
N GLU A 88 6.39 22.27 -1.51
CA GLU A 88 7.83 22.32 -1.76
C GLU A 88 8.38 20.97 -2.23
N ALA A 89 7.93 19.84 -1.65
CA ALA A 89 8.34 18.51 -2.08
C ALA A 89 7.99 18.28 -3.56
N VAL A 90 6.75 18.57 -3.95
CA VAL A 90 6.29 18.44 -5.35
C VAL A 90 7.03 19.42 -6.27
N HIS A 91 7.27 20.66 -5.82
CA HIS A 91 8.03 21.65 -6.58
C HIS A 91 9.44 21.15 -6.92
N HIS A 92 10.19 20.70 -5.92
CA HIS A 92 11.54 20.15 -6.12
C HIS A 92 11.54 18.85 -6.94
N LEU A 93 10.56 17.97 -6.75
CA LEU A 93 10.43 16.75 -7.56
C LEU A 93 10.20 17.09 -9.05
N ARG A 94 9.38 18.09 -9.37
CA ARG A 94 9.15 18.54 -10.76
C ARG A 94 10.40 19.10 -11.41
N HIS A 95 11.21 19.86 -10.69
CA HIS A 95 12.50 20.33 -11.19
C HIS A 95 13.44 19.19 -11.54
N ASN A 96 13.40 18.10 -10.77
CA ASN A 96 14.18 16.90 -11.09
C ASN A 96 13.67 16.18 -12.33
N LEU A 97 12.33 16.12 -12.54
CA LEU A 97 11.76 15.51 -13.75
C LEU A 97 12.25 16.18 -15.05
N ALA A 98 12.37 17.50 -15.05
CA ALA A 98 12.91 18.23 -16.20
C ALA A 98 14.37 17.83 -16.53
N ARG A 99 15.09 17.24 -15.60
CA ARG A 99 16.49 16.80 -15.68
C ARG A 99 16.65 15.29 -15.52
N ALA A 100 15.57 14.52 -15.72
CA ALA A 100 15.54 13.06 -15.47
C ALA A 100 16.62 12.28 -16.23
N ASN A 101 17.06 12.79 -17.39
CA ASN A 101 18.17 12.19 -18.16
C ASN A 101 19.53 12.29 -17.45
N GLU A 102 19.69 13.22 -16.51
CA GLU A 102 20.90 13.44 -15.72
C GLU A 102 20.87 12.68 -14.39
N HIS A 103 19.66 12.36 -13.89
CA HIS A 103 19.47 11.71 -12.57
C HIS A 103 19.33 10.19 -12.72
N ARG A 104 20.46 9.52 -12.59
CA ARG A 104 20.55 8.05 -12.54
C ARG A 104 20.73 7.53 -11.13
N ASP A 105 20.53 8.39 -10.13
CA ASP A 105 20.81 8.06 -8.74
C ASP A 105 19.55 7.63 -8.00
N GLN A 106 19.80 6.98 -6.87
CA GLN A 106 18.77 6.46 -5.99
C GLN A 106 17.93 7.58 -5.32
N SER A 107 18.44 8.82 -5.27
CA SER A 107 17.75 9.94 -4.63
C SER A 107 16.45 10.31 -5.34
N PHE A 108 16.40 10.24 -6.68
CA PHE A 108 15.18 10.53 -7.42
C PHE A 108 14.09 9.48 -7.16
N ALA A 109 14.45 8.20 -7.21
CA ALA A 109 13.56 7.10 -6.85
C ALA A 109 13.01 7.25 -5.42
N MET A 110 13.89 7.58 -4.46
CA MET A 110 13.50 7.83 -3.07
C MET A 110 12.63 9.08 -2.90
N ALA A 111 12.80 10.11 -3.73
CA ALA A 111 11.94 11.29 -3.72
C ALA A 111 10.50 10.96 -4.16
N ILE A 112 10.34 10.14 -5.19
CA ILE A 112 9.01 9.62 -5.60
C ILE A 112 8.39 8.83 -4.44
N MET A 113 9.14 7.92 -3.82
CA MET A 113 8.68 7.12 -2.69
C MET A 113 8.28 7.98 -1.48
N ALA A 114 9.05 9.02 -1.18
CA ALA A 114 8.76 9.95 -0.10
C ALA A 114 7.47 10.76 -0.36
N CYS A 115 7.23 11.17 -1.61
CA CYS A 115 5.96 11.82 -1.98
C CYS A 115 4.76 10.85 -1.88
N ILE A 116 4.92 9.59 -2.25
CA ILE A 116 3.88 8.57 -2.04
C ILE A 116 3.59 8.38 -0.54
N ALA A 117 4.63 8.41 0.31
CA ALA A 117 4.44 8.35 1.76
C ALA A 117 3.63 9.54 2.30
N VAL A 118 3.77 10.75 1.71
CA VAL A 118 2.92 11.90 2.03
C VAL A 118 1.46 11.60 1.73
N GLU A 119 1.16 11.00 0.57
CA GLU A 119 -0.21 10.65 0.19
C GLU A 119 -0.84 9.62 1.16
N ALA A 120 -0.05 8.64 1.61
CA ALA A 120 -0.49 7.66 2.60
C ALA A 120 -0.92 8.32 3.93
N VAL A 121 -0.15 9.29 4.41
CA VAL A 121 -0.39 9.95 5.70
C VAL A 121 -1.46 11.04 5.61
N SER A 122 -1.41 11.86 4.55
CA SER A 122 -2.32 13.00 4.36
C SER A 122 -3.75 12.60 4.01
N GLY A 123 -3.93 11.41 3.41
CA GLY A 123 -5.21 10.98 2.85
C GLY A 123 -5.69 11.87 1.70
N THR A 124 -4.78 12.53 1.00
CA THR A 124 -5.08 13.26 -0.24
C THR A 124 -5.59 12.29 -1.30
N THR A 125 -6.53 12.76 -2.10
CA THR A 125 -7.18 11.94 -3.11
C THR A 125 -6.57 12.19 -4.50
N GLN A 126 -6.51 11.15 -5.34
CA GLN A 126 -6.09 11.17 -6.75
C GLN A 126 -4.60 11.47 -7.02
N ARG A 127 -3.92 12.30 -6.26
CA ARG A 127 -2.52 12.71 -6.52
C ARG A 127 -1.54 11.52 -6.52
N TRP A 128 -1.77 10.53 -5.68
CA TRP A 128 -0.94 9.32 -5.61
C TRP A 128 -0.83 8.61 -6.97
N ARG A 129 -1.89 8.69 -7.82
CA ARG A 129 -1.88 8.11 -9.17
C ARG A 129 -0.78 8.72 -10.04
N THR A 130 -0.58 10.02 -9.94
CA THR A 130 0.48 10.72 -10.67
C THR A 130 1.86 10.24 -10.24
N HIS A 131 2.08 10.00 -8.95
CA HIS A 131 3.36 9.49 -8.44
C HIS A 131 3.62 8.05 -8.91
N VAL A 132 2.61 7.18 -8.87
CA VAL A 132 2.72 5.79 -9.35
C VAL A 132 2.98 5.76 -10.87
N SER A 133 2.18 6.47 -11.65
CA SER A 133 2.37 6.55 -13.12
C SER A 133 3.74 7.15 -13.48
N GLY A 134 4.15 8.21 -12.78
CA GLY A 134 5.45 8.84 -12.97
C GLY A 134 6.61 7.90 -12.63
N GLY A 135 6.48 7.11 -11.56
CA GLY A 135 7.47 6.10 -11.17
C GLY A 135 7.60 4.97 -12.20
N LEU A 136 6.49 4.47 -12.74
CA LEU A 136 6.50 3.47 -13.81
C LEU A 136 7.14 4.02 -15.11
N ALA A 137 6.78 5.25 -15.49
CA ALA A 137 7.36 5.92 -16.66
C ALA A 137 8.87 6.11 -16.50
N TYR A 138 9.32 6.50 -15.30
CA TYR A 138 10.74 6.63 -14.98
C TYR A 138 11.48 5.29 -15.09
N LEU A 139 10.91 4.20 -14.58
CA LEU A 139 11.48 2.86 -14.71
C LEU A 139 11.59 2.41 -16.17
N THR A 140 10.55 2.62 -16.97
CA THR A 140 10.55 2.30 -18.42
C THR A 140 11.65 3.06 -19.15
N GLN A 141 11.84 4.34 -18.82
CA GLN A 141 12.91 5.16 -19.38
C GLN A 141 14.30 4.65 -19.00
N LEU A 142 14.51 4.27 -17.74
CA LEU A 142 15.79 3.74 -17.27
C LEU A 142 16.17 2.42 -17.96
N GLN A 143 15.21 1.52 -18.16
CA GLN A 143 15.44 0.28 -18.89
C GLN A 143 15.85 0.52 -20.35
N SER A 144 15.20 1.48 -21.01
CA SER A 144 15.55 1.85 -22.39
C SER A 144 16.99 2.38 -22.54
N GLN A 145 17.57 2.89 -21.45
CA GLN A 145 18.93 3.42 -21.38
C GLN A 145 19.98 2.38 -20.97
N GLY A 146 19.59 1.12 -20.74
CA GLY A 146 20.51 0.03 -20.39
C GLY A 146 21.21 0.19 -19.03
N LEU A 147 20.57 0.85 -18.07
CA LEU A 147 21.14 1.04 -16.73
C LEU A 147 21.15 -0.26 -15.91
N PRO A 148 22.16 -0.46 -15.03
CA PRO A 148 22.26 -1.67 -14.22
C PRO A 148 20.99 -1.89 -13.38
N GLU A 149 20.40 -3.06 -13.53
CA GLU A 149 19.15 -3.46 -12.91
C GLU A 149 19.21 -3.47 -11.36
N VAL A 150 20.39 -3.75 -10.82
CA VAL A 150 20.61 -3.95 -9.39
C VAL A 150 20.38 -2.69 -8.55
N ALA A 151 20.79 -1.52 -9.03
CA ALA A 151 20.73 -0.26 -8.24
C ALA A 151 19.30 0.23 -7.95
N LEU A 152 18.32 -0.18 -8.78
CA LEU A 152 16.92 0.25 -8.67
C LEU A 152 15.94 -0.92 -8.47
N SER A 153 16.45 -2.12 -8.22
CA SER A 153 15.65 -3.32 -8.04
C SER A 153 14.55 -3.15 -7.00
N ALA A 154 14.91 -2.64 -5.82
CA ALA A 154 13.94 -2.40 -4.74
C ALA A 154 12.86 -1.37 -5.13
N PHE A 155 13.23 -0.29 -5.81
CA PHE A 155 12.30 0.71 -6.29
C PHE A 155 11.36 0.13 -7.37
N ARG A 156 11.90 -0.63 -8.34
CA ARG A 156 11.11 -1.32 -9.37
C ARG A 156 10.07 -2.23 -8.73
N GLN A 157 10.50 -3.10 -7.83
CA GLN A 157 9.60 -4.02 -7.15
C GLN A 157 8.50 -3.29 -6.37
N HIS A 158 8.87 -2.21 -5.67
CA HIS A 158 7.91 -1.39 -4.96
C HIS A 158 6.88 -0.77 -5.89
N MET A 159 7.31 -0.13 -6.99
CA MET A 159 6.41 0.50 -7.96
C MET A 159 5.49 -0.51 -8.65
N VAL A 160 6.03 -1.67 -9.05
CA VAL A 160 5.24 -2.73 -9.70
C VAL A 160 4.20 -3.32 -8.73
N LYS A 161 4.59 -3.61 -7.49
CA LYS A 161 3.66 -4.10 -6.45
C LYS A 161 2.52 -3.11 -6.22
N MET A 162 2.83 -1.82 -6.06
CA MET A 162 1.80 -0.79 -5.91
C MET A 162 0.89 -0.71 -7.13
N ALA A 163 1.46 -0.73 -8.33
CA ALA A 163 0.70 -0.62 -9.56
C ALA A 163 -0.28 -1.80 -9.71
N ILE A 164 0.19 -3.04 -9.54
CA ILE A 164 -0.67 -4.23 -9.59
C ILE A 164 -1.80 -4.14 -8.56
N MET A 165 -1.48 -3.85 -7.30
CA MET A 165 -2.46 -3.75 -6.21
C MET A 165 -3.50 -2.65 -6.43
N CYS A 166 -3.14 -1.59 -7.16
CA CYS A 166 -4.04 -0.48 -7.48
C CYS A 166 -4.74 -0.62 -8.84
N GLY A 167 -4.50 -1.72 -9.56
CA GLY A 167 -5.11 -1.97 -10.87
C GLY A 167 -4.55 -1.10 -12.01
N PHE A 168 -3.27 -0.68 -11.89
CA PHE A 168 -2.59 0.00 -12.99
C PHE A 168 -2.01 -1.02 -13.97
N PRO A 169 -2.04 -0.74 -15.27
CA PRO A 169 -1.35 -1.56 -16.24
C PRO A 169 0.17 -1.44 -16.03
N VAL A 170 0.83 -2.59 -15.94
CA VAL A 170 2.29 -2.66 -15.77
C VAL A 170 2.89 -3.36 -16.98
N PRO A 171 3.90 -2.76 -17.64
CA PRO A 171 4.63 -3.41 -18.72
C PRO A 171 5.26 -4.75 -18.29
N ASP A 172 5.17 -5.79 -19.14
CA ASP A 172 5.62 -7.15 -18.81
C ASP A 172 7.12 -7.20 -18.47
N ASN A 173 7.95 -6.42 -19.15
CA ASN A 173 9.37 -6.31 -18.84
C ASN A 173 9.66 -5.81 -17.42
N LEU A 174 8.76 -5.04 -16.82
CA LEU A 174 8.88 -4.62 -15.41
C LEU A 174 8.41 -5.70 -14.44
N LYS A 175 7.56 -6.65 -14.89
CA LYS A 175 7.01 -7.74 -14.08
C LYS A 175 7.89 -8.99 -14.01
N ALA A 176 8.96 -9.07 -14.80
CA ALA A 176 9.79 -10.28 -14.96
C ALA A 176 10.26 -10.88 -13.62
N PHE A 177 10.46 -10.08 -12.56
CA PHE A 177 10.84 -10.60 -11.25
C PHE A 177 9.74 -11.43 -10.57
N LEU A 178 8.49 -11.32 -11.01
CA LEU A 178 7.40 -12.13 -10.47
C LEU A 178 7.52 -13.60 -10.92
N ASP A 179 8.13 -13.85 -12.08
CA ASP A 179 8.25 -15.16 -12.71
C ASP A 179 9.56 -15.87 -12.35
N ASP A 180 10.45 -15.20 -11.61
CA ASP A 180 11.73 -15.77 -11.22
C ASP A 180 11.56 -16.88 -10.17
N GLU A 181 11.58 -18.14 -10.66
CA GLU A 181 11.52 -19.36 -9.85
C GLU A 181 12.90 -19.78 -9.30
N SER A 182 13.97 -19.02 -9.56
CA SER A 182 15.35 -19.42 -9.31
C SER A 182 15.72 -19.63 -7.84
N GLY A 183 14.77 -19.75 -6.94
CA GLY A 183 14.97 -20.21 -5.56
C GLY A 183 15.97 -19.41 -4.71
N ALA A 184 16.67 -18.44 -5.30
CA ALA A 184 17.33 -17.39 -4.60
C ALA A 184 16.21 -16.53 -4.02
N SER A 185 15.61 -17.03 -2.95
CA SER A 185 14.64 -16.27 -2.19
C SER A 185 15.39 -15.06 -1.65
N ASP A 186 15.31 -13.98 -2.38
CA ASP A 186 15.81 -12.69 -1.93
C ASP A 186 15.07 -12.20 -0.67
N GLY A 187 14.33 -13.07 0.00
CA GLY A 187 13.48 -12.73 1.13
C GLY A 187 12.38 -11.71 0.77
N LEU A 188 12.12 -11.49 -0.51
CA LEU A 188 11.23 -10.44 -1.03
C LEU A 188 9.76 -10.67 -0.73
N GLU A 189 9.38 -11.93 -0.49
CA GLU A 189 7.99 -12.28 -0.18
C GLU A 189 7.52 -11.67 1.15
N PHE A 190 8.46 -11.36 2.05
CA PHE A 190 8.15 -10.88 3.40
C PHE A 190 8.94 -9.62 3.80
N THR A 191 9.56 -8.93 2.82
CA THR A 191 10.38 -7.76 3.11
C THR A 191 9.61 -6.45 3.03
N PHE A 192 10.18 -5.46 3.74
CA PHE A 192 9.73 -4.07 3.70
C PHE A 192 9.40 -3.58 2.27
N PRO A 193 8.31 -2.83 2.08
CA PRO A 193 7.23 -2.52 3.03
C PRO A 193 6.05 -3.50 2.94
N TYR A 194 6.14 -4.55 2.13
CA TYR A 194 5.06 -5.43 1.69
C TYR A 194 5.00 -6.73 2.48
N TYR A 195 5.10 -6.62 3.80
CA TYR A 195 4.97 -7.78 4.67
C TYR A 195 3.70 -8.58 4.39
N GLY A 196 3.88 -9.87 4.13
CA GLY A 196 2.77 -10.79 3.86
C GLY A 196 2.25 -10.80 2.41
N VAL A 197 2.81 -9.99 1.51
CA VAL A 197 2.45 -10.01 0.08
C VAL A 197 3.44 -10.87 -0.69
N SER A 198 3.02 -12.08 -1.06
CA SER A 198 3.85 -13.02 -1.82
C SER A 198 3.86 -12.71 -3.32
N ARG A 199 4.85 -13.27 -4.04
CA ARG A 199 4.90 -13.19 -5.52
C ARG A 199 3.71 -13.91 -6.14
N SER A 200 3.31 -15.07 -5.57
CA SER A 200 2.12 -15.82 -6.03
C SER A 200 0.86 -14.98 -5.90
N PHE A 201 0.68 -14.29 -4.77
CA PHE A 201 -0.43 -13.36 -4.59
C PHE A 201 -0.42 -12.23 -5.65
N LEU A 202 0.73 -11.63 -5.92
CA LEU A 202 0.83 -10.55 -6.92
C LEU A 202 0.53 -11.04 -8.33
N ARG A 203 1.04 -12.23 -8.73
CA ARG A 203 0.69 -12.85 -10.02
C ARG A 203 -0.81 -13.11 -10.12
N ALA A 204 -1.40 -13.68 -9.09
CA ALA A 204 -2.84 -13.92 -9.03
C ALA A 204 -3.63 -12.61 -9.14
N HIS A 205 -3.19 -11.58 -8.43
CA HIS A 205 -3.86 -10.26 -8.46
C HIS A 205 -3.75 -9.57 -9.83
N ASP A 206 -2.58 -9.65 -10.48
CA ASP A 206 -2.38 -9.14 -11.85
C ASP A 206 -3.30 -9.88 -12.85
N ARG A 207 -3.44 -11.21 -12.69
CA ARG A 207 -4.37 -12.00 -13.50
C ARG A 207 -5.84 -11.65 -13.24
N ILE A 208 -6.23 -11.40 -11.99
CA ILE A 208 -7.57 -10.89 -11.66
C ILE A 208 -7.81 -9.56 -12.36
N ASN A 209 -6.84 -8.65 -12.34
CA ASN A 209 -6.96 -7.36 -13.02
C ASN A 209 -7.16 -7.52 -14.55
N SER A 210 -6.50 -8.51 -15.19
CA SER A 210 -6.72 -8.78 -16.62
C SER A 210 -8.15 -9.24 -16.89
N PHE A 211 -8.70 -10.16 -16.11
CA PHE A 211 -10.10 -10.60 -16.25
C PHE A 211 -11.10 -9.44 -16.08
N LEU A 212 -10.76 -8.42 -15.31
CA LEU A 212 -11.63 -7.25 -15.11
C LEU A 212 -11.57 -6.26 -16.29
N THR A 213 -10.50 -6.28 -17.07
CA THR A 213 -10.35 -5.45 -18.26
C THR A 213 -11.07 -6.08 -19.44
N ASP A 214 -11.11 -7.41 -19.53
CA ASP A 214 -11.68 -8.18 -20.63
C ASP A 214 -13.21 -8.42 -20.48
N SER A 215 -13.82 -7.90 -19.44
CA SER A 215 -15.17 -8.31 -18.99
C SER A 215 -16.36 -7.73 -19.78
N GLU A 216 -16.16 -6.98 -20.87
CA GLU A 216 -17.26 -6.42 -21.67
C GLU A 216 -17.82 -7.40 -22.70
N GLU A 217 -17.17 -8.53 -22.97
CA GLU A 217 -17.63 -9.55 -23.91
C GLU A 217 -18.21 -10.78 -23.19
N ILE A 218 -19.18 -11.46 -23.87
CA ILE A 218 -19.69 -12.74 -23.39
C ILE A 218 -18.56 -13.76 -23.47
N ARG A 219 -18.17 -14.31 -22.32
CA ARG A 219 -17.08 -15.30 -22.22
C ARG A 219 -17.38 -16.55 -23.03
N THR A 220 -16.39 -17.05 -23.72
CA THR A 220 -16.45 -18.35 -24.39
C THR A 220 -16.36 -19.49 -23.38
N ALA A 221 -16.74 -20.71 -23.78
CA ALA A 221 -16.61 -21.91 -22.93
C ALA A 221 -15.16 -22.19 -22.53
N GLU A 222 -14.19 -21.84 -23.37
CA GLU A 222 -12.77 -22.01 -23.09
C GLU A 222 -12.29 -20.99 -22.04
N GLN A 223 -12.73 -19.74 -22.12
CA GLN A 223 -12.45 -18.70 -21.12
C GLN A 223 -13.08 -19.04 -19.75
N GLU A 224 -14.29 -19.62 -19.74
CA GLU A 224 -14.90 -20.08 -18.48
C GLU A 224 -14.11 -21.25 -17.86
N LYS A 225 -13.64 -22.19 -18.66
CA LYS A 225 -12.79 -23.29 -18.20
C LYS A 225 -11.44 -22.78 -17.66
N GLU A 226 -10.85 -21.78 -18.31
CA GLU A 226 -9.62 -21.13 -17.81
C GLU A 226 -9.89 -20.47 -16.46
N LEU A 227 -11.01 -19.78 -16.32
CA LEU A 227 -11.43 -19.12 -15.10
C LEU A 227 -11.69 -20.11 -13.96
N ASP A 228 -12.30 -21.26 -14.24
CA ASP A 228 -12.51 -22.34 -13.25
C ASP A 228 -11.17 -22.93 -12.78
N THR A 229 -10.24 -23.11 -13.71
CA THR A 229 -8.88 -23.60 -13.38
C THR A 229 -8.13 -22.59 -12.52
N PHE A 230 -8.23 -21.32 -12.84
CA PHE A 230 -7.61 -20.24 -12.07
C PHE A 230 -8.23 -20.13 -10.67
N GLU A 231 -9.54 -20.23 -10.57
CA GLU A 231 -10.24 -20.23 -9.27
C GLU A 231 -9.77 -21.38 -8.38
N LEU A 232 -9.65 -22.60 -8.93
CA LEU A 232 -9.13 -23.73 -8.19
C LEU A 232 -7.69 -23.46 -7.70
N GLN A 233 -6.84 -22.88 -8.54
CA GLN A 233 -5.49 -22.50 -8.16
C GLN A 233 -5.47 -21.48 -7.01
N LEU A 234 -6.35 -20.46 -7.06
CA LEU A 234 -6.47 -19.50 -5.96
C LEU A 234 -6.77 -20.17 -4.61
N TYR A 235 -7.65 -21.17 -4.59
CA TYR A 235 -7.96 -21.92 -3.36
C TYR A 235 -6.79 -22.78 -2.89
N LEU A 236 -5.97 -23.29 -3.81
CA LEU A 236 -4.79 -24.11 -3.48
C LEU A 236 -3.59 -23.28 -2.99
N ASP A 237 -3.52 -22.01 -3.34
CA ASP A 237 -2.44 -21.08 -2.97
C ASP A 237 -2.55 -20.54 -1.53
N PHE A 238 -3.19 -21.31 -0.63
CA PHE A 238 -3.27 -20.93 0.78
C PHE A 238 -1.86 -20.73 1.38
N PRO A 239 -1.60 -19.59 2.05
CA PRO A 239 -0.29 -19.31 2.64
C PRO A 239 0.10 -20.40 3.65
N GLY A 240 1.17 -21.13 3.37
CA GLY A 240 1.73 -22.09 4.31
C GLY A 240 2.19 -21.40 5.61
N LEU A 241 2.35 -22.20 6.67
CA LEU A 241 2.99 -21.70 7.88
C LEU A 241 4.39 -21.17 7.52
N PRO A 242 4.86 -20.06 8.16
CA PRO A 242 6.21 -19.58 7.95
C PRO A 242 7.19 -20.74 8.11
N PRO A 243 8.22 -20.87 7.24
CA PRO A 243 9.20 -21.92 7.38
C PRO A 243 9.70 -21.90 8.82
N GLN A 244 9.53 -23.02 9.52
CA GLN A 244 10.03 -23.13 10.88
C GLN A 244 11.52 -22.85 10.80
N ALA A 245 11.99 -21.81 11.48
CA ALA A 245 13.41 -21.60 11.69
C ALA A 245 14.00 -22.95 12.15
N ALA A 246 15.20 -23.27 11.67
CA ALA A 246 15.88 -24.54 11.88
C ALA A 246 15.63 -25.13 13.28
N PRO A 247 15.67 -26.46 13.47
CA PRO A 247 15.24 -27.18 14.69
C PRO A 247 15.84 -26.68 16.02
N SER A 248 16.75 -25.73 15.98
CA SER A 248 17.35 -25.05 17.15
C SER A 248 16.63 -23.79 17.62
N ALA A 249 15.63 -23.28 16.88
CA ALA A 249 14.90 -22.08 17.26
C ALA A 249 13.68 -22.46 18.11
N THR A 250 13.76 -22.23 19.39
CA THR A 250 12.75 -22.64 20.40
C THR A 250 11.50 -21.75 20.44
N ALA A 251 11.37 -20.73 19.57
CA ALA A 251 10.16 -19.90 19.48
C ALA A 251 10.01 -19.29 18.09
N ILE A 252 8.80 -19.36 17.50
CA ILE A 252 8.41 -18.61 16.33
C ILE A 252 8.46 -17.12 16.70
N SER A 253 9.14 -16.29 15.89
CA SER A 253 9.24 -14.87 16.20
C SER A 253 7.87 -14.20 16.08
N ARG A 254 7.60 -13.19 16.92
CA ARG A 254 6.37 -12.39 16.83
C ARG A 254 6.16 -11.80 15.45
N ASN A 255 7.23 -11.35 14.80
CA ASN A 255 7.16 -10.80 13.44
C ASN A 255 6.71 -11.86 12.43
N SER A 256 7.19 -13.09 12.53
CA SER A 256 6.77 -14.20 11.66
C SER A 256 5.28 -14.51 11.81
N ILE A 257 4.74 -14.43 13.02
CA ILE A 257 3.31 -14.62 13.28
C ILE A 257 2.51 -13.48 12.64
N VAL A 258 2.94 -12.22 12.80
CA VAL A 258 2.31 -11.05 12.18
C VAL A 258 2.33 -11.17 10.66
N ILE A 259 3.46 -11.57 10.06
CA ILE A 259 3.60 -11.76 8.63
C ILE A 259 2.65 -12.85 8.13
N HIS A 260 2.54 -13.96 8.85
CA HIS A 260 1.62 -15.06 8.50
C HIS A 260 0.16 -14.59 8.50
N HIS A 261 -0.31 -13.95 9.59
CA HIS A 261 -1.67 -13.40 9.64
C HIS A 261 -1.90 -12.36 8.52
N THR A 262 -0.89 -11.55 8.20
CA THR A 262 -0.98 -10.60 7.10
C THR A 262 -1.13 -11.32 5.76
N SER A 263 -0.32 -12.34 5.47
CA SER A 263 -0.44 -13.16 4.24
C SER A 263 -1.82 -13.81 4.13
N THR A 264 -2.33 -14.33 5.23
CA THR A 264 -3.64 -14.99 5.26
C THR A 264 -4.78 -13.97 5.07
N ALA A 265 -4.65 -12.74 5.62
CA ALA A 265 -5.61 -11.67 5.35
C ALA A 265 -5.63 -11.25 3.86
N PHE A 266 -4.45 -11.16 3.21
CA PHE A 266 -4.35 -10.93 1.78
C PHE A 266 -4.96 -12.05 0.96
N TYR A 267 -4.74 -13.29 1.36
CA TYR A 267 -5.32 -14.47 0.70
C TYR A 267 -6.85 -14.43 0.71
N TYR A 268 -7.48 -14.27 1.88
CA TYR A 268 -8.94 -14.18 1.97
C TYR A 268 -9.49 -12.96 1.22
N ALA A 269 -8.83 -11.81 1.32
CA ALA A 269 -9.22 -10.63 0.54
C ALA A 269 -9.12 -10.87 -0.98
N GLY A 270 -8.10 -11.62 -1.44
CA GLY A 270 -7.93 -12.01 -2.83
C GLY A 270 -9.07 -12.89 -3.34
N LEU A 271 -9.46 -13.92 -2.55
CA LEU A 271 -10.60 -14.78 -2.86
C LEU A 271 -11.91 -13.97 -2.91
N VAL A 272 -12.17 -13.14 -1.90
CA VAL A 272 -13.36 -12.27 -1.86
C VAL A 272 -13.38 -11.33 -3.06
N PHE A 273 -12.24 -10.73 -3.40
CA PHE A 273 -12.13 -9.83 -4.56
C PHE A 273 -12.44 -10.55 -5.87
N PHE A 274 -11.88 -11.75 -6.07
CA PHE A 274 -12.15 -12.56 -7.25
C PHE A 274 -13.63 -12.95 -7.34
N GLN A 275 -14.20 -13.50 -6.28
CA GLN A 275 -15.58 -13.93 -6.25
C GLN A 275 -16.56 -12.77 -6.52
N ARG A 276 -16.33 -11.62 -5.90
CA ARG A 276 -17.18 -10.43 -6.03
C ARG A 276 -17.03 -9.71 -7.36
N SER A 277 -15.80 -9.58 -7.86
CA SER A 277 -15.50 -8.73 -9.01
C SER A 277 -15.48 -9.48 -10.34
N VAL A 278 -15.12 -10.77 -10.35
CA VAL A 278 -14.96 -11.58 -11.57
C VAL A 278 -16.09 -12.58 -11.73
N ARG A 279 -16.47 -13.29 -10.64
CA ARG A 279 -17.58 -14.25 -10.63
C ARG A 279 -18.94 -13.61 -10.36
N HIS A 280 -18.96 -12.34 -9.94
CA HIS A 280 -20.18 -11.62 -9.57
C HIS A 280 -21.03 -12.34 -8.51
N ALA A 281 -20.37 -13.10 -7.65
CA ALA A 281 -21.03 -13.79 -6.54
C ALA A 281 -21.75 -12.77 -5.62
N PRO A 282 -22.92 -13.09 -5.08
CA PRO A 282 -23.63 -12.20 -4.16
C PRO A 282 -22.84 -12.04 -2.84
N VAL A 283 -23.08 -10.92 -2.13
CA VAL A 283 -22.41 -10.63 -0.82
C VAL A 283 -22.57 -11.78 0.14
N ALA A 284 -23.75 -12.41 0.18
CA ALA A 284 -24.04 -13.52 1.08
C ALA A 284 -23.15 -14.75 0.82
N ALA A 285 -22.70 -14.98 -0.42
CA ALA A 285 -21.90 -16.15 -0.78
C ALA A 285 -20.44 -16.06 -0.32
N VAL A 286 -19.95 -14.89 0.05
CA VAL A 286 -18.54 -14.67 0.45
C VAL A 286 -18.37 -14.43 1.95
N GLN A 287 -19.45 -14.50 2.76
CA GLN A 287 -19.38 -14.09 4.17
C GLN A 287 -18.42 -14.94 5.02
N ASP A 288 -18.32 -16.23 4.76
CA ASP A 288 -17.38 -17.11 5.48
C ASP A 288 -15.93 -16.68 5.22
N LEU A 289 -15.60 -16.33 3.97
CA LEU A 289 -14.27 -15.81 3.61
C LEU A 289 -13.99 -14.45 4.24
N VAL A 290 -15.01 -13.57 4.25
CA VAL A 290 -14.93 -12.24 4.89
C VAL A 290 -14.69 -12.39 6.40
N GLU A 291 -15.42 -13.29 7.07
CA GLU A 291 -15.26 -13.52 8.50
C GLU A 291 -13.85 -14.01 8.85
N LEU A 292 -13.34 -15.00 8.11
CA LEU A 292 -11.98 -15.50 8.27
C LEU A 292 -10.95 -14.38 8.05
N GLY A 293 -11.10 -13.58 7.00
CA GLY A 293 -10.21 -12.47 6.74
C GLY A 293 -10.23 -11.38 7.81
N VAL A 294 -11.41 -11.04 8.35
CA VAL A 294 -11.55 -10.10 9.48
C VAL A 294 -10.90 -10.65 10.74
N GLN A 295 -11.02 -11.95 11.02
CA GLN A 295 -10.35 -12.59 12.13
C GLN A 295 -8.81 -12.49 12.03
N GLU A 296 -8.26 -12.58 10.81
CA GLU A 296 -6.82 -12.38 10.59
C GLU A 296 -6.38 -10.94 10.89
N LEU A 297 -7.16 -9.94 10.47
CA LEU A 297 -6.89 -8.53 10.79
C LEU A 297 -6.89 -8.29 12.31
N GLU A 298 -7.82 -8.88 13.04
CA GLU A 298 -7.89 -8.80 14.50
C GLU A 298 -6.69 -9.51 15.16
N SER A 299 -6.29 -10.67 14.61
CA SER A 299 -5.14 -11.44 15.10
C SER A 299 -3.83 -10.66 14.97
N ILE A 300 -3.64 -9.91 13.86
CA ILE A 300 -2.50 -9.00 13.68
C ILE A 300 -2.44 -8.00 14.84
N ASP A 301 -3.56 -7.35 15.17
CA ASP A 301 -3.60 -6.36 16.25
C ASP A 301 -3.38 -6.99 17.64
N GLN A 302 -3.93 -8.17 17.90
CA GLN A 302 -3.74 -8.90 19.16
C GLN A 302 -2.27 -9.27 19.37
N VAL A 303 -1.62 -9.85 18.36
CA VAL A 303 -0.19 -10.17 18.39
C VAL A 303 0.62 -8.90 18.49
N GLY A 304 0.23 -7.87 17.77
CA GLY A 304 0.89 -6.56 17.71
C GLY A 304 0.87 -5.78 19.02
N LYS A 305 -0.13 -5.96 19.88
CA LYS A 305 -0.29 -5.23 21.16
C LYS A 305 -0.07 -3.72 21.03
N GLY A 306 -0.52 -3.11 19.93
CA GLY A 306 -0.38 -1.68 19.67
C GLY A 306 1.03 -1.21 19.21
N ALA A 307 2.02 -2.11 19.16
CA ALA A 307 3.39 -1.75 18.73
C ALA A 307 3.52 -1.61 17.21
N LEU A 308 2.66 -2.29 16.42
CA LEU A 308 2.70 -2.29 14.97
C LEU A 308 2.39 -0.91 14.39
N GLY A 309 2.86 -0.68 13.17
CA GLY A 309 2.48 0.44 12.34
C GLY A 309 1.29 0.12 11.44
N CYS A 310 1.18 0.85 10.33
CA CYS A 310 0.08 0.70 9.39
C CYS A 310 0.20 -0.60 8.60
N LEU A 311 -0.88 -1.34 8.57
CA LEU A 311 -1.07 -2.43 7.62
C LEU A 311 -1.33 -1.83 6.23
N MET A 312 -0.96 -2.53 5.17
CA MET A 312 -1.42 -2.21 3.83
C MET A 312 -2.94 -2.30 3.77
N LEU A 313 -3.60 -1.26 3.27
CA LEU A 313 -5.04 -1.08 3.44
C LEU A 313 -5.89 -1.80 2.40
N TRP A 314 -5.28 -2.44 1.40
CA TRP A 314 -6.02 -3.15 0.37
C TRP A 314 -6.88 -4.30 0.94
N PRO A 315 -6.37 -5.23 1.77
CA PRO A 315 -7.23 -6.28 2.34
C PRO A 315 -8.29 -5.70 3.28
N VAL A 316 -7.97 -4.62 4.01
CA VAL A 316 -8.92 -3.92 4.88
C VAL A 316 -10.09 -3.34 4.08
N LEU A 317 -9.80 -2.74 2.91
CA LEU A 317 -10.83 -2.25 1.99
C LEU A 317 -11.75 -3.37 1.52
N VAL A 318 -11.16 -4.44 0.98
CA VAL A 318 -11.94 -5.53 0.37
C VAL A 318 -12.80 -6.22 1.42
N LEU A 319 -12.18 -6.68 2.52
CA LEU A 319 -12.89 -7.39 3.60
C LEU A 319 -13.93 -6.48 4.28
N GLY A 320 -13.53 -5.26 4.63
CA GLY A 320 -14.40 -4.30 5.29
C GLY A 320 -15.62 -3.94 4.46
N ALA A 321 -15.42 -3.64 3.17
CA ALA A 321 -16.52 -3.28 2.27
C ALA A 321 -17.49 -4.43 2.04
N GLU A 322 -17.03 -5.69 2.07
CA GLU A 322 -17.87 -6.88 1.84
C GLU A 322 -18.51 -7.45 3.12
N CYS A 323 -18.35 -6.82 4.29
CA CYS A 323 -19.10 -7.20 5.51
C CYS A 323 -20.60 -7.05 5.29
N GLY A 324 -21.34 -8.18 5.23
CA GLY A 324 -22.77 -8.21 4.95
C GLY A 324 -23.67 -8.01 6.19
N GLY A 325 -23.20 -8.39 7.38
CA GLY A 325 -24.00 -8.39 8.60
C GLY A 325 -23.53 -7.38 9.65
N PRO A 326 -24.42 -6.93 10.56
CA PRO A 326 -24.11 -5.91 11.57
C PRO A 326 -22.98 -6.34 12.51
N ALA A 327 -22.84 -7.62 12.80
CA ALA A 327 -21.79 -8.14 13.68
C ALA A 327 -20.40 -7.94 13.07
N LEU A 328 -20.18 -8.34 11.81
CA LEU A 328 -18.91 -8.14 11.10
C LEU A 328 -18.63 -6.65 10.89
N GLN A 329 -19.65 -5.87 10.53
CA GLN A 329 -19.51 -4.41 10.40
C GLN A 329 -19.07 -3.76 11.71
N GLN A 330 -19.58 -4.23 12.85
CA GLN A 330 -19.17 -3.71 14.17
C GLN A 330 -17.72 -4.08 14.49
N ARG A 331 -17.27 -5.30 14.17
CA ARG A 331 -15.87 -5.71 14.34
C ARG A 331 -14.94 -4.81 13.50
N MET A 332 -15.28 -4.54 12.25
CA MET A 332 -14.50 -3.62 11.39
C MET A 332 -14.48 -2.18 11.92
N ARG A 333 -15.60 -1.67 12.46
CA ARG A 333 -15.61 -0.33 13.11
C ARG A 333 -14.64 -0.27 14.28
N ILE A 334 -14.66 -1.30 15.14
CA ILE A 334 -13.72 -1.41 16.27
C ILE A 334 -12.27 -1.43 15.78
N TRP A 335 -11.99 -2.19 14.74
CA TRP A 335 -10.67 -2.25 14.12
C TRP A 335 -10.23 -0.85 13.63
N PHE A 336 -11.04 -0.14 12.82
CA PHE A 336 -10.72 1.21 12.36
C PHE A 336 -10.48 2.19 13.51
N GLN A 337 -11.32 2.16 14.53
CA GLN A 337 -11.14 3.00 15.72
C GLN A 337 -9.80 2.74 16.43
N ALA A 338 -9.40 1.48 16.55
CA ALA A 338 -8.10 1.12 17.11
C ALA A 338 -6.93 1.66 16.28
N GLN A 339 -7.06 1.71 14.94
CA GLN A 339 -6.00 2.22 14.06
C GLN A 339 -5.86 3.75 14.07
N ARG A 340 -6.84 4.52 14.57
CA ARG A 340 -6.75 5.99 14.67
C ARG A 340 -5.54 6.48 15.46
N ARG A 341 -4.99 5.62 16.35
CA ARG A 341 -3.72 5.88 17.06
C ARG A 341 -2.52 6.16 16.15
N LEU A 342 -2.60 5.72 14.90
CA LEU A 342 -1.53 5.92 13.91
C LEU A 342 -1.49 7.34 13.34
N GLY A 343 -2.61 8.07 13.40
CA GLY A 343 -2.70 9.43 12.89
C GLY A 343 -2.56 9.52 11.36
N PHE A 344 -3.07 8.52 10.62
CA PHE A 344 -3.06 8.49 9.16
C PHE A 344 -4.46 8.74 8.61
N ARG A 345 -4.58 9.79 7.81
CA ARG A 345 -5.87 10.25 7.30
C ARG A 345 -6.49 9.28 6.28
N ASN A 346 -5.69 8.55 5.50
CA ASN A 346 -6.19 7.55 4.56
C ASN A 346 -7.04 6.48 5.25
N LEU A 347 -6.73 6.08 6.49
CA LEU A 347 -7.55 5.18 7.31
C LEU A 347 -8.95 5.72 7.58
N VAL A 348 -9.06 7.03 7.85
CA VAL A 348 -10.35 7.68 8.11
C VAL A 348 -11.20 7.78 6.85
N VAL A 349 -10.56 8.10 5.71
CA VAL A 349 -11.25 8.13 4.42
C VAL A 349 -11.71 6.74 4.01
N LEU A 350 -10.90 5.71 4.27
CA LEU A 350 -11.25 4.34 3.98
C LEU A 350 -12.40 3.84 4.86
N GLU A 351 -12.42 4.18 6.14
CA GLU A 351 -13.53 3.90 7.06
C GLU A 351 -14.85 4.50 6.53
N ASP A 352 -14.82 5.75 6.06
CA ASP A 352 -16.01 6.42 5.51
C ASP A 352 -16.46 5.79 4.19
N LEU A 353 -15.53 5.41 3.31
CA LEU A 353 -15.83 4.64 2.10
C LEU A 353 -16.58 3.33 2.44
N VAL A 354 -16.01 2.54 3.35
CA VAL A 354 -16.57 1.25 3.79
C VAL A 354 -17.98 1.45 4.36
N ALA A 355 -18.16 2.44 5.24
CA ALA A 355 -19.46 2.78 5.81
C ALA A 355 -20.46 3.25 4.73
N THR A 356 -19.99 3.92 3.69
CA THR A 356 -20.83 4.36 2.57
C THR A 356 -21.29 3.18 1.73
N VAL A 357 -20.44 2.20 1.49
CA VAL A 357 -20.83 0.95 0.81
C VAL A 357 -21.92 0.21 1.60
N TRP A 358 -21.78 0.07 2.92
CA TRP A 358 -22.80 -0.57 3.75
C TRP A 358 -24.13 0.17 3.70
N ARG A 359 -24.12 1.51 3.79
CA ARG A 359 -25.35 2.33 3.67
C ARG A 359 -26.00 2.16 2.32
N ALA A 360 -25.23 2.15 1.23
CA ALA A 360 -25.78 1.96 -0.12
C ALA A 360 -26.48 0.61 -0.26
N ARG A 361 -25.94 -0.45 0.33
CA ARG A 361 -26.58 -1.79 0.31
C ARG A 361 -27.89 -1.84 1.09
N THR A 362 -28.01 -1.09 2.20
CA THR A 362 -29.24 -1.09 3.02
C THR A 362 -30.37 -0.27 2.40
N VAL A 363 -30.05 0.82 1.70
CA VAL A 363 -31.05 1.71 1.08
C VAL A 363 -31.68 1.07 -0.15
N ALA A 364 -30.95 0.16 -0.81
CA ALA A 364 -31.24 -0.09 -2.19
C ALA A 364 -32.31 -1.14 -2.41
N GLY A 365 -32.66 -2.13 -1.53
CA GLY A 365 -33.27 -3.29 -2.20
C GLY A 365 -32.61 -3.47 -3.55
N ALA A 366 -31.43 -2.87 -3.70
CA ALA A 366 -30.72 -2.46 -4.90
C ALA A 366 -29.97 -3.64 -5.44
N ASN A 367 -29.79 -3.61 -6.71
CA ASN A 367 -28.81 -4.42 -7.42
C ASN A 367 -27.46 -4.32 -6.68
N GLU A 368 -26.97 -5.41 -6.11
CA GLU A 368 -25.70 -5.45 -5.35
C GLU A 368 -24.52 -4.91 -6.16
N ALA A 369 -24.60 -4.98 -7.50
CA ALA A 369 -23.60 -4.41 -8.40
C ALA A 369 -23.49 -2.88 -8.24
N ASP A 370 -24.60 -2.19 -7.94
CA ASP A 370 -24.60 -0.74 -7.75
C ASP A 370 -23.95 -0.32 -6.42
N ALA A 371 -23.95 -1.23 -5.44
CA ALA A 371 -23.31 -1.04 -4.14
C ALA A 371 -21.92 -1.71 -4.02
N HIS A 372 -21.27 -2.04 -5.15
CA HIS A 372 -19.92 -2.59 -5.13
C HIS A 372 -18.89 -1.51 -4.83
N TRP A 373 -17.95 -1.76 -3.92
CA TRP A 373 -16.96 -0.78 -3.44
C TRP A 373 -16.09 -0.17 -4.56
N ARG A 374 -15.82 -0.90 -5.64
CA ARG A 374 -15.06 -0.40 -6.81
C ARG A 374 -15.70 0.83 -7.45
N ARG A 375 -17.03 0.96 -7.44
CA ARG A 375 -17.73 2.15 -7.96
C ARG A 375 -17.54 3.36 -7.04
N PHE A 376 -17.48 3.13 -5.75
CA PHE A 376 -17.27 4.22 -4.78
C PHE A 376 -15.82 4.69 -4.77
N ILE A 377 -14.84 3.78 -4.81
CA ILE A 377 -13.43 4.16 -4.81
C ILE A 377 -13.00 4.90 -6.08
N ALA A 378 -13.75 4.77 -7.17
CA ALA A 378 -13.54 5.56 -8.38
C ALA A 378 -13.99 7.02 -8.22
N GLN A 379 -14.76 7.35 -7.17
CA GLN A 379 -15.18 8.72 -6.88
C GLN A 379 -14.01 9.49 -6.26
N ALA A 380 -13.87 10.76 -6.69
CA ALA A 380 -12.72 11.60 -6.32
C ALA A 380 -12.45 11.69 -4.81
N GLN A 381 -13.50 11.74 -3.97
CA GLN A 381 -13.35 11.85 -2.51
C GLN A 381 -12.84 10.59 -1.81
N TYR A 382 -12.89 9.43 -2.47
CA TYR A 382 -12.49 8.14 -1.92
C TYR A 382 -11.23 7.55 -2.56
N ASP A 383 -10.69 8.19 -3.60
CA ASP A 383 -9.51 7.73 -4.32
C ASP A 383 -8.21 8.04 -3.55
N VAL A 384 -8.13 7.51 -2.33
CA VAL A 384 -6.94 7.61 -1.47
C VAL A 384 -5.93 6.52 -1.75
N PHE A 385 -4.69 6.77 -1.38
CA PHE A 385 -3.65 5.77 -1.38
C PHE A 385 -3.91 4.72 -0.29
N ARG A 386 -3.94 3.43 -0.66
CA ARG A 386 -4.38 2.31 0.19
C ARG A 386 -3.33 1.21 0.39
N LEU A 387 -2.08 1.55 0.16
CA LEU A 387 -0.96 0.66 0.39
C LEU A 387 -0.10 1.16 1.54
#